data_76f6a769e394cac4a361a10087a293ba
#
_entry.id   76f6a769e394cac4a361a10087a293ba
#
_cell.length_a   1.000
_cell.length_b   1.000
_cell.length_c   1.000
_cell.angle_alpha   90.00
_cell.angle_beta   90.00
_cell.angle_gamma   90.00
#
_symmetry.space_group_name_H-M   'P 1'
#
loop_
_entity.id
_entity.type
_entity.pdbx_description
1 polymer ?
#
loop_
_entity_poly.entity_id
_entity_poly.type
_entity_poly.pdbx_seq_one_letter_code
_entity_poly.pdbx_strand_id
1 'polypeptide(L)'
;RCYGNDSVVSLPDTVDGQPFKILGDYAFSQWKKQEEEDVEIYDVTNNILQDDEKELLCGNLIEAVHLPDKTEELGKYAFYGCSNLKKLTFSDALKGTGTGVFNGCRLRYVEIFCNNGKSTCLKDIVGEIRYELYADLHYRTEDGHQKTAKLVFPEFYEEAVENTPARIIEKYF
;
A
#
# COMPACT_ATOMS: atom_id res chain seq x y z
N ARG A 1 10.27 5.35 9.39
CA ARG A 1 10.68 5.83 8.05
C ARG A 1 11.54 4.78 7.39
N CYS A 2 11.58 4.78 6.06
CA CYS A 2 12.42 3.86 5.29
C CYS A 2 13.61 4.61 4.69
N TYR A 3 14.75 3.93 4.62
CA TYR A 3 16.00 4.45 4.04
C TYR A 3 16.47 3.47 2.96
N GLY A 4 17.07 3.97 1.90
CA GLY A 4 17.60 3.19 0.77
C GLY A 4 17.46 3.90 -0.55
N ASN A 5 17.83 3.23 -1.64
CA ASN A 5 17.86 3.81 -2.99
C ASN A 5 16.88 3.12 -3.96
N ASP A 6 16.13 2.11 -3.50
CA ASP A 6 15.23 1.36 -4.37
C ASP A 6 13.91 2.10 -4.59
N SER A 7 13.48 2.22 -5.84
CA SER A 7 12.17 2.78 -6.18
C SER A 7 11.00 1.81 -5.90
N VAL A 8 11.31 0.51 -5.80
CA VAL A 8 10.35 -0.55 -5.44
C VAL A 8 10.64 -1.01 -4.02
N VAL A 9 9.77 -0.67 -3.10
CA VAL A 9 9.96 -0.91 -1.67
C VAL A 9 9.15 -2.12 -1.22
N SER A 10 9.80 -3.13 -0.67
CA SER A 10 9.14 -4.25 0.01
C SER A 10 9.37 -4.11 1.52
N LEU A 11 8.29 -3.89 2.27
CA LEU A 11 8.39 -3.78 3.71
C LEU A 11 8.54 -5.18 4.35
N PRO A 12 9.27 -5.31 5.47
CA PRO A 12 9.48 -6.59 6.12
C PRO A 12 8.20 -7.10 6.81
N ASP A 13 8.00 -8.41 6.85
CA ASP A 13 6.86 -9.04 7.53
C ASP A 13 6.87 -8.83 9.04
N THR A 14 8.06 -8.62 9.61
CA THR A 14 8.26 -8.42 11.05
C THR A 14 9.32 -7.36 11.31
N VAL A 15 9.14 -6.62 12.40
CA VAL A 15 10.12 -5.71 12.97
C VAL A 15 10.31 -6.14 14.42
N ASP A 16 11.54 -6.39 14.87
CA ASP A 16 11.86 -6.92 16.21
C ASP A 16 11.09 -8.20 16.60
N GLY A 17 10.89 -9.08 15.62
CA GLY A 17 10.13 -10.29 15.83
C GLY A 17 8.61 -10.08 16.00
N GLN A 18 8.12 -8.83 15.94
CA GLN A 18 6.71 -8.51 15.92
C GLN A 18 6.18 -8.35 14.50
N PRO A 19 4.97 -8.82 14.20
CA PRO A 19 4.37 -8.63 12.88
C PRO A 19 4.24 -7.15 12.54
N PHE A 20 4.60 -6.79 11.30
CA PHE A 20 4.37 -5.46 10.78
C PHE A 20 2.87 -5.26 10.55
N LYS A 21 2.23 -4.37 11.31
CA LYS A 21 0.78 -4.16 11.25
C LYS A 21 0.36 -2.77 10.82
N ILE A 22 1.17 -1.77 11.11
CA ILE A 22 0.80 -0.38 10.92
C ILE A 22 1.93 0.33 10.19
N LEU A 23 1.60 0.95 9.07
CA LEU A 23 2.47 1.94 8.45
C LEU A 23 2.15 3.30 9.09
N GLY A 24 3.10 3.89 9.78
CA GLY A 24 2.90 5.11 10.55
C GLY A 24 2.57 6.35 9.72
N ASP A 25 2.14 7.40 10.41
CA ASP A 25 1.85 8.70 9.81
C ASP A 25 3.09 9.25 9.08
N TYR A 26 2.91 9.81 7.88
CA TYR A 26 3.96 10.42 7.05
C TYR A 26 5.16 9.49 6.72
N ALA A 27 4.98 8.17 6.77
CA ALA A 27 6.08 7.20 6.64
C ALA A 27 6.95 7.40 5.40
N PHE A 28 6.35 7.66 4.25
CA PHE A 28 7.01 7.92 2.96
C PHE A 28 6.85 9.36 2.46
N SER A 29 6.24 10.22 3.26
CA SER A 29 6.06 11.62 2.89
C SER A 29 7.39 12.38 2.93
N GLN A 30 7.58 13.31 2.00
CA GLN A 30 8.67 14.30 2.07
C GLN A 30 8.50 15.29 3.21
N TRP A 31 7.29 15.42 3.75
CA TRP A 31 7.04 16.28 4.89
C TRP A 31 7.71 15.68 6.13
N LYS A 32 8.78 16.33 6.56
CA LYS A 32 9.39 16.01 7.84
C LYS A 32 8.48 16.56 8.94
N LYS A 33 7.78 15.68 9.66
CA LYS A 33 7.40 15.98 11.03
C LYS A 33 8.70 16.12 11.80
N GLN A 34 8.80 17.10 12.70
CA GLN A 34 9.99 17.33 13.53
C GLN A 34 10.66 16.03 13.95
N GLU A 35 11.96 15.97 13.81
CA GLU A 35 12.78 14.82 14.16
C GLU A 35 12.44 14.43 15.61
N GLU A 36 11.83 13.27 15.78
CA GLU A 36 11.75 12.63 17.07
C GLU A 36 13.17 12.16 17.37
N GLU A 37 13.74 12.62 18.50
CA GLU A 37 15.14 12.43 18.86
C GLU A 37 15.51 10.93 19.10
N ASP A 38 14.51 10.03 19.16
CA ASP A 38 14.70 8.58 19.40
C ASP A 38 14.13 7.75 18.25
N VAL A 39 14.75 7.80 17.07
CA VAL A 39 14.39 6.91 15.95
C VAL A 39 15.34 5.73 15.90
N GLU A 40 14.85 4.53 16.19
CA GLU A 40 15.56 3.29 15.93
C GLU A 40 15.53 2.97 14.43
N ILE A 41 16.70 2.72 13.84
CA ILE A 41 16.83 2.38 12.42
C ILE A 41 17.06 0.88 12.30
N TYR A 42 16.12 0.19 11.62
CA TYR A 42 16.24 -1.24 11.34
C TYR A 42 16.74 -1.46 9.92
N ASP A 43 17.86 -2.15 9.79
CA ASP A 43 18.36 -2.60 8.51
C ASP A 43 17.82 -3.99 8.19
N VAL A 44 16.96 -4.08 7.17
CA VAL A 44 16.36 -5.35 6.73
C VAL A 44 17.25 -6.16 5.80
N THR A 45 18.37 -5.59 5.35
CA THR A 45 19.27 -6.23 4.38
C THR A 45 20.45 -6.94 5.02
N ASN A 46 20.65 -6.81 6.35
CA ASN A 46 21.85 -7.21 7.09
C ASN A 46 23.16 -6.59 6.54
N ASN A 47 23.04 -5.60 5.68
CA ASN A 47 24.16 -4.78 5.24
C ASN A 47 24.18 -3.54 6.11
N ILE A 48 25.24 -3.34 6.87
CA ILE A 48 25.46 -2.11 7.64
C ILE A 48 25.68 -1.01 6.61
N LEU A 49 24.60 -0.28 6.27
CA LEU A 49 24.72 0.93 5.48
C LEU A 49 25.55 1.94 6.27
N GLN A 50 26.57 2.51 5.64
CA GLN A 50 27.34 3.60 6.25
C GLN A 50 26.42 4.83 6.36
N ASP A 51 26.61 5.68 7.36
CA ASP A 51 25.70 6.79 7.66
C ASP A 51 25.50 7.79 6.52
N ASP A 52 26.47 7.89 5.62
CA ASP A 52 26.46 8.71 4.42
C ASP A 52 25.70 8.07 3.23
N GLU A 53 25.32 6.79 3.30
CA GLU A 53 24.54 6.09 2.27
C GLU A 53 23.05 6.01 2.58
N LYS A 54 22.62 6.52 3.73
CA LYS A 54 21.21 6.46 4.17
C LYS A 54 20.40 7.61 3.58
N GLU A 55 19.95 7.46 2.36
CA GLU A 55 18.99 8.37 1.78
C GLU A 55 17.57 8.01 2.23
N LEU A 56 16.81 9.01 2.69
CA LEU A 56 15.43 8.80 3.10
C LEU A 56 14.57 8.45 1.88
N LEU A 57 13.99 7.26 1.88
CA LEU A 57 13.01 6.85 0.87
C LEU A 57 11.72 7.62 1.06
N CYS A 58 11.49 8.62 0.23
CA CYS A 58 10.27 9.44 0.30
C CYS A 58 9.93 10.10 -1.03
N GLY A 59 8.72 10.56 -1.14
CA GLY A 59 8.26 11.39 -2.25
C GLY A 59 8.49 10.75 -3.62
N ASN A 60 9.21 11.43 -4.49
CA ASN A 60 9.38 11.04 -5.90
C ASN A 60 10.29 9.83 -6.11
N LEU A 61 11.01 9.37 -5.11
CA LEU A 61 11.89 8.21 -5.23
C LEU A 61 11.10 6.90 -5.32
N ILE A 62 9.84 6.87 -4.84
CA ILE A 62 9.06 5.66 -4.68
C ILE A 62 8.11 5.48 -5.87
N GLU A 63 8.22 4.35 -6.56
CA GLU A 63 7.35 3.96 -7.67
C GLU A 63 6.37 2.85 -7.31
N ALA A 64 6.77 1.92 -6.45
CA ALA A 64 5.92 0.83 -5.98
C ALA A 64 6.22 0.48 -4.52
N VAL A 65 5.17 0.07 -3.80
CA VAL A 65 5.29 -0.41 -2.42
C VAL A 65 4.55 -1.73 -2.27
N HIS A 66 5.23 -2.70 -1.66
CA HIS A 66 4.64 -3.97 -1.24
C HIS A 66 4.51 -3.97 0.28
N LEU A 67 3.28 -3.97 0.75
CA LEU A 67 2.96 -4.07 2.18
C LEU A 67 2.94 -5.54 2.61
N PRO A 68 3.42 -5.86 3.80
CA PRO A 68 3.31 -7.20 4.38
C PRO A 68 1.86 -7.66 4.50
N ASP A 69 1.65 -8.98 4.41
CA ASP A 69 0.31 -9.60 4.46
C ASP A 69 -0.48 -9.29 5.74
N LYS A 70 0.21 -8.93 6.82
CA LYS A 70 -0.40 -8.62 8.13
C LYS A 70 -0.59 -7.13 8.37
N THR A 71 -0.33 -6.28 7.39
CA THR A 71 -0.56 -4.84 7.52
C THR A 71 -2.06 -4.57 7.65
N GLU A 72 -2.45 -3.91 8.72
CA GLU A 72 -3.86 -3.65 9.08
C GLU A 72 -4.26 -2.21 8.83
N GLU A 73 -3.31 -1.26 8.92
CA GLU A 73 -3.59 0.18 8.84
C GLU A 73 -2.50 0.96 8.11
N LEU A 74 -2.92 1.98 7.37
CA LEU A 74 -2.06 3.04 6.85
C LEU A 74 -2.32 4.32 7.62
N GLY A 75 -1.27 4.91 8.18
CA GLY A 75 -1.33 6.17 8.91
C GLY A 75 -1.68 7.36 8.01
N LYS A 76 -2.02 8.48 8.63
CA LYS A 76 -2.36 9.72 7.92
C LYS A 76 -1.19 10.19 7.07
N TYR A 77 -1.48 10.59 5.83
CA TYR A 77 -0.49 11.14 4.91
C TYR A 77 0.73 10.22 4.68
N ALA A 78 0.58 8.89 4.87
CA ALA A 78 1.70 7.94 4.79
C ALA A 78 2.48 8.04 3.46
N PHE A 79 1.80 8.27 2.35
CA PHE A 79 2.38 8.46 1.02
C PHE A 79 2.22 9.88 0.47
N TYR A 80 1.96 10.86 1.32
CA TYR A 80 1.74 12.25 0.87
C TYR A 80 2.89 12.75 0.00
N GLY A 81 2.57 13.22 -1.21
CA GLY A 81 3.55 13.75 -2.15
C GLY A 81 4.40 12.72 -2.87
N CYS A 82 4.12 11.41 -2.74
CA CYS A 82 4.78 10.37 -3.53
C CYS A 82 4.27 10.39 -4.98
N SER A 83 4.66 11.40 -5.75
CA SER A 83 4.11 11.67 -7.08
C SER A 83 4.45 10.58 -8.12
N ASN A 84 5.47 9.77 -7.87
CA ASN A 84 5.87 8.66 -8.73
C ASN A 84 5.29 7.31 -8.28
N LEU A 85 4.61 7.25 -7.14
CA LEU A 85 3.96 6.02 -6.67
C LEU A 85 2.83 5.63 -7.63
N LYS A 86 3.04 4.53 -8.34
CA LYS A 86 2.11 3.99 -9.35
C LYS A 86 1.44 2.70 -8.91
N LYS A 87 2.13 1.90 -8.08
CA LYS A 87 1.65 0.58 -7.67
C LYS A 87 1.70 0.41 -6.15
N LEU A 88 0.63 -0.16 -5.59
CA LEU A 88 0.56 -0.61 -4.20
C LEU A 88 0.08 -2.06 -4.16
N THR A 89 0.80 -2.91 -3.40
CA THR A 89 0.41 -4.31 -3.18
C THR A 89 0.14 -4.51 -1.70
N PHE A 90 -0.99 -5.14 -1.36
CA PHE A 90 -1.41 -5.41 0.01
C PHE A 90 -2.37 -6.60 0.10
N SER A 91 -2.70 -7.03 1.32
CA SER A 91 -3.69 -8.09 1.55
C SER A 91 -5.01 -7.55 2.10
N ASP A 92 -6.03 -8.41 2.17
CA ASP A 92 -7.31 -8.12 2.82
C ASP A 92 -7.23 -8.03 4.36
N ALA A 93 -6.02 -8.05 4.93
CA ALA A 93 -5.79 -7.67 6.31
C ALA A 93 -5.89 -6.14 6.50
N LEU A 94 -5.58 -5.36 5.45
CA LEU A 94 -5.67 -3.90 5.47
C LEU A 94 -7.12 -3.46 5.57
N LYS A 95 -7.49 -2.87 6.70
CA LYS A 95 -8.87 -2.53 7.07
C LYS A 95 -9.25 -1.10 6.75
N GLY A 96 -8.26 -0.22 6.66
CA GLY A 96 -8.53 1.18 6.42
C GLY A 96 -7.28 2.00 6.13
N THR A 97 -7.53 3.19 5.63
CA THR A 97 -6.53 4.19 5.32
C THR A 97 -6.77 5.44 6.16
N GLY A 98 -5.69 6.04 6.66
CA GLY A 98 -5.75 7.34 7.31
C GLY A 98 -6.12 8.45 6.31
N THR A 99 -6.41 9.62 6.81
CA THR A 99 -6.76 10.78 5.97
C THR A 99 -5.60 11.19 5.08
N GLY A 100 -5.88 11.41 3.79
CA GLY A 100 -4.93 11.98 2.83
C GLY A 100 -3.74 11.09 2.52
N VAL A 101 -3.88 9.77 2.72
CA VAL A 101 -2.77 8.80 2.52
C VAL A 101 -2.14 8.95 1.14
N PHE A 102 -2.94 9.14 0.10
CA PHE A 102 -2.48 9.22 -1.29
C PHE A 102 -2.51 10.64 -1.88
N ASN A 103 -2.63 11.66 -1.04
CA ASN A 103 -2.63 13.04 -1.52
C ASN A 103 -1.31 13.37 -2.25
N GLY A 104 -1.41 13.81 -3.51
CA GLY A 104 -0.26 14.10 -4.36
C GLY A 104 0.39 12.86 -5.00
N CYS A 105 -0.18 11.66 -4.80
CA CYS A 105 0.24 10.45 -5.50
C CYS A 105 -0.42 10.34 -6.88
N ARG A 106 0.18 9.50 -7.74
CA ARG A 106 -0.39 9.10 -9.03
C ARG A 106 -0.61 7.58 -9.07
N LEU A 107 -1.18 7.04 -7.98
CA LEU A 107 -1.46 5.62 -7.86
C LEU A 107 -2.43 5.20 -8.98
N ARG A 108 -2.01 4.23 -9.79
CA ARG A 108 -2.74 3.73 -10.96
C ARG A 108 -3.12 2.27 -10.86
N TYR A 109 -2.42 1.54 -10.00
CA TYR A 109 -2.56 0.09 -9.91
C TYR A 109 -2.47 -0.39 -8.47
N VAL A 110 -3.45 -1.17 -8.07
CA VAL A 110 -3.42 -1.89 -6.79
C VAL A 110 -3.53 -3.39 -7.03
N GLU A 111 -2.78 -4.15 -6.28
CA GLU A 111 -2.80 -5.61 -6.28
C GLU A 111 -3.14 -6.10 -4.88
N ILE A 112 -4.23 -6.86 -4.75
CA ILE A 112 -4.81 -7.21 -3.47
C ILE A 112 -4.90 -8.72 -3.32
N PHE A 113 -4.28 -9.26 -2.28
CA PHE A 113 -4.33 -10.68 -1.93
C PHE A 113 -5.44 -10.93 -0.90
N CYS A 114 -6.57 -11.50 -1.35
CA CYS A 114 -7.74 -11.78 -0.54
C CYS A 114 -7.59 -13.15 0.17
N ASN A 115 -6.62 -13.25 1.06
CA ASN A 115 -6.24 -14.50 1.73
C ASN A 115 -7.20 -14.89 2.87
N ASN A 116 -7.86 -13.91 3.50
CA ASN A 116 -8.72 -14.11 4.66
C ASN A 116 -10.21 -14.10 4.31
N GLY A 117 -10.55 -13.85 3.05
CA GLY A 117 -11.94 -13.78 2.59
C GLY A 117 -12.73 -12.62 3.17
N LYS A 118 -12.05 -11.54 3.58
CA LYS A 118 -12.65 -10.32 4.13
C LYS A 118 -12.83 -9.27 3.04
N SER A 119 -13.68 -8.28 3.32
CA SER A 119 -13.71 -7.06 2.52
C SER A 119 -12.38 -6.31 2.65
N THR A 120 -11.99 -5.60 1.60
CA THR A 120 -10.75 -4.82 1.56
C THR A 120 -11.05 -3.34 1.78
N CYS A 121 -10.02 -2.54 2.01
CA CYS A 121 -10.13 -1.08 2.04
C CYS A 121 -10.10 -0.44 0.63
N LEU A 122 -10.35 -1.23 -0.43
CA LEU A 122 -10.30 -0.73 -1.81
C LEU A 122 -11.24 0.45 -2.02
N LYS A 123 -12.41 0.44 -1.37
CA LYS A 123 -13.37 1.54 -1.43
C LYS A 123 -12.79 2.86 -0.90
N ASP A 124 -12.03 2.81 0.19
CA ASP A 124 -11.38 4.00 0.76
C ASP A 124 -10.29 4.51 -0.17
N ILE A 125 -9.50 3.59 -0.75
CA ILE A 125 -8.46 3.93 -1.73
C ILE A 125 -9.07 4.59 -2.96
N VAL A 126 -10.12 3.99 -3.54
CA VAL A 126 -10.86 4.56 -4.68
C VAL A 126 -11.42 5.93 -4.31
N GLY A 127 -11.88 6.11 -3.04
CA GLY A 127 -12.39 7.39 -2.51
C GLY A 127 -11.37 8.52 -2.50
N GLU A 128 -10.09 8.21 -2.32
CA GLU A 128 -9.01 9.21 -2.31
C GLU A 128 -8.40 9.46 -3.69
N ILE A 129 -8.40 8.44 -4.55
CA ILE A 129 -7.80 8.52 -5.89
C ILE A 129 -8.78 9.17 -6.87
N ARG A 130 -8.34 10.22 -7.54
CA ARG A 130 -9.14 10.97 -8.53
C ARG A 130 -8.75 10.67 -9.98
N TYR A 131 -8.06 9.57 -10.19
CA TYR A 131 -7.60 9.11 -11.51
C TYR A 131 -8.13 7.71 -11.74
N GLU A 132 -8.10 7.26 -12.99
CA GLU A 132 -8.37 5.88 -13.32
C GLU A 132 -7.46 4.94 -12.52
N LEU A 133 -8.07 3.98 -11.80
CA LEU A 133 -7.39 3.00 -10.97
C LEU A 133 -7.70 1.59 -11.45
N TYR A 134 -6.67 0.80 -11.65
CA TYR A 134 -6.76 -0.63 -11.94
C TYR A 134 -6.55 -1.43 -10.66
N ALA A 135 -7.37 -2.44 -10.41
CA ALA A 135 -7.24 -3.31 -9.26
C ALA A 135 -7.32 -4.78 -9.66
N ASP A 136 -6.29 -5.55 -9.30
CA ASP A 136 -6.28 -7.00 -9.41
C ASP A 136 -6.55 -7.60 -8.03
N LEU A 137 -7.66 -8.33 -7.89
CA LEU A 137 -8.06 -9.06 -6.69
C LEU A 137 -7.71 -10.54 -6.86
N HIS A 138 -6.71 -11.02 -6.11
CA HIS A 138 -6.35 -12.43 -6.07
C HIS A 138 -7.12 -13.12 -4.96
N TYR A 139 -7.99 -14.04 -5.28
CA TYR A 139 -8.85 -14.73 -4.32
C TYR A 139 -8.92 -16.24 -4.56
N ARG A 140 -9.35 -16.97 -3.55
CA ARG A 140 -9.64 -18.41 -3.68
C ARG A 140 -11.14 -18.65 -3.80
N THR A 141 -11.49 -19.52 -4.74
CA THR A 141 -12.86 -20.01 -4.88
C THR A 141 -13.16 -21.07 -3.80
N GLU A 142 -14.44 -21.43 -3.61
CA GLU A 142 -14.86 -22.41 -2.62
C GLU A 142 -14.23 -23.80 -2.83
N ASP A 143 -13.94 -24.16 -4.08
CA ASP A 143 -13.23 -25.36 -4.48
C ASP A 143 -11.70 -25.25 -4.36
N GLY A 144 -11.19 -24.15 -3.80
CA GLY A 144 -9.78 -23.93 -3.50
C GLY A 144 -8.92 -23.40 -4.65
N HIS A 145 -9.48 -23.20 -5.84
CA HIS A 145 -8.73 -22.65 -6.98
C HIS A 145 -8.43 -21.16 -6.81
N GLN A 146 -7.23 -20.78 -7.19
CA GLN A 146 -6.82 -19.38 -7.20
C GLN A 146 -7.33 -18.69 -8.48
N LYS A 147 -7.94 -17.53 -8.33
CA LYS A 147 -8.44 -16.70 -9.42
C LYS A 147 -8.07 -15.24 -9.22
N THR A 148 -8.08 -14.47 -10.30
CA THR A 148 -7.88 -13.03 -10.28
C THR A 148 -9.10 -12.36 -10.91
N ALA A 149 -9.69 -11.42 -10.18
CA ALA A 149 -10.68 -10.49 -10.71
C ALA A 149 -10.00 -9.17 -11.02
N LYS A 150 -10.24 -8.65 -12.22
CA LYS A 150 -9.71 -7.36 -12.66
C LYS A 150 -10.81 -6.31 -12.62
N LEU A 151 -10.56 -5.21 -11.92
CA LEU A 151 -11.47 -4.09 -11.80
C LEU A 151 -10.83 -2.85 -12.39
N VAL A 152 -11.63 -2.01 -13.00
CA VAL A 152 -11.23 -0.68 -13.45
C VAL A 152 -12.18 0.33 -12.84
N PHE A 153 -11.64 1.31 -12.14
CA PHE A 153 -12.38 2.44 -11.59
C PHE A 153 -12.06 3.66 -12.43
N PRO A 154 -13.02 4.17 -13.21
CA PRO A 154 -12.82 5.38 -14.01
C PRO A 154 -12.72 6.62 -13.11
N GLU A 155 -12.23 7.70 -13.66
CA GLU A 155 -11.98 8.96 -12.95
C GLU A 155 -13.19 9.52 -12.17
N PHE A 156 -14.40 9.13 -12.54
CA PHE A 156 -15.66 9.66 -11.98
C PHE A 156 -16.54 8.62 -11.29
N TYR A 157 -16.04 7.49 -10.89
CA TYR A 157 -16.74 6.47 -10.08
C TYR A 157 -17.95 5.79 -10.71
N GLU A 158 -18.21 5.91 -11.99
CA GLU A 158 -19.52 5.50 -12.46
C GLU A 158 -19.71 4.00 -12.59
N GLU A 159 -18.68 3.18 -12.74
CA GLU A 159 -18.84 1.71 -12.74
C GLU A 159 -17.53 0.96 -12.60
N ALA A 160 -17.48 -0.07 -11.75
CA ALA A 160 -16.45 -1.09 -11.80
C ALA A 160 -16.68 -1.94 -13.05
N VAL A 161 -15.77 -1.86 -14.01
CA VAL A 161 -15.95 -2.48 -15.31
C VAL A 161 -15.34 -3.87 -15.34
N GLU A 162 -16.04 -4.74 -15.98
CA GLU A 162 -15.68 -5.98 -16.65
C GLU A 162 -15.75 -7.28 -15.88
N ASN A 163 -16.53 -8.22 -16.46
CA ASN A 163 -16.54 -9.69 -16.29
C ASN A 163 -16.34 -10.24 -14.86
N THR A 164 -16.29 -9.36 -13.86
CA THR A 164 -16.21 -9.75 -12.46
C THR A 164 -17.61 -10.03 -11.96
N PRO A 165 -17.92 -11.22 -11.47
CA PRO A 165 -19.22 -11.51 -10.89
C PRO A 165 -19.56 -10.52 -9.78
N ALA A 166 -20.78 -9.99 -9.76
CA ALA A 166 -21.25 -9.03 -8.75
C ALA A 166 -20.93 -9.47 -7.32
N ARG A 167 -21.04 -10.79 -7.04
CA ARG A 167 -20.68 -11.40 -5.75
C ARG A 167 -19.22 -11.15 -5.31
N ILE A 168 -18.31 -10.99 -6.26
CA ILE A 168 -16.89 -10.72 -5.95
C ILE A 168 -16.74 -9.24 -5.56
N ILE A 169 -17.40 -8.35 -6.27
CA ILE A 169 -17.45 -6.93 -5.92
C ILE A 169 -18.06 -6.76 -4.53
N GLU A 170 -19.24 -7.32 -4.29
CA GLU A 170 -19.93 -7.23 -2.99
C GLU A 170 -19.08 -7.78 -1.83
N LYS A 171 -18.27 -8.81 -2.07
CA LYS A 171 -17.46 -9.43 -1.04
C LYS A 171 -16.18 -8.65 -0.70
N TYR A 172 -15.50 -8.08 -1.70
CA TYR A 172 -14.14 -7.54 -1.53
C TYR A 172 -14.04 -6.02 -1.70
N PHE A 173 -15.06 -5.39 -2.24
CA PHE A 173 -15.17 -3.94 -2.37
C PHE A 173 -16.05 -3.34 -1.27
#